data_4d20f4dcb425e268619236e3a7a3b666
#
_entry.id   4d20f4dcb425e268619236e3a7a3b666
#
_cell.length_a   1.000
_cell.length_b   1.000
_cell.length_c   1.000
_cell.angle_alpha   90.00
_cell.angle_beta   90.00
_cell.angle_gamma   90.00
#
_symmetry.space_group_name_H-M   'P 1'
#
loop_
_entity.id
_entity.type
_entity.pdbx_description
1 polymer ?
#
loop_
_entity_poly.entity_id
_entity_poly.type
_entity_poly.pdbx_seq_one_letter_code
_entity_poly.pdbx_strand_id
1 'polypeptide(L)'
;DRTSRGLGDVYKRQDKYGNALSMTSTIESSFGSRLMTNGGFLLNNELTDFSFQKEKKGNRVANNIEPNKRPRSSMAPTIIFKNDKPLFIIGSPGGSNIIGYVVNSIIGLVDWKMNVQQAASIPHGINKFGTFYLEKNSKISSLKKQLEKKGYKVKLRNFYSGLNIIQIKNKLFGGSDHRREGVAIGY
;
A
#
# COMPACT_ATOMS: atom_id res chain seq x y z
N ASP A 1 12.80 16.85 -1.53
CA ASP A 1 11.35 17.03 -1.68
C ASP A 1 10.62 15.79 -1.16
N ARG A 2 10.26 15.84 0.11
CA ARG A 2 9.39 14.83 0.73
C ARG A 2 7.94 15.15 0.38
N THR A 3 7.59 15.11 -0.88
CA THR A 3 6.20 15.17 -1.28
C THR A 3 5.53 13.89 -0.82
N SER A 4 4.90 13.97 0.32
CA SER A 4 3.93 13.02 0.82
C SER A 4 2.83 12.86 -0.23
N ARG A 5 3.00 11.92 -1.14
CA ARG A 5 1.98 11.58 -2.11
C ARG A 5 0.97 10.67 -1.43
N GLY A 6 -0.15 11.25 -1.06
CA GLY A 6 -1.27 10.56 -0.44
C GLY A 6 -0.97 10.13 1.00
N LEU A 7 -1.25 11.00 1.95
CA LEU A 7 -1.37 10.64 3.36
C LEU A 7 -2.67 9.84 3.54
N GLY A 8 -2.64 8.58 3.11
CA GLY A 8 -3.65 7.65 3.56
C GLY A 8 -3.32 7.22 4.97
N ASP A 9 -4.19 7.49 5.92
CA ASP A 9 -4.05 6.95 7.26
C ASP A 9 -4.33 5.46 7.23
N VAL A 10 -3.46 4.70 7.88
CA VAL A 10 -3.53 3.24 7.94
C VAL A 10 -3.67 2.82 9.39
N TYR A 11 -4.89 2.45 9.77
CA TYR A 11 -5.21 2.04 11.13
C TYR A 11 -5.25 0.52 11.23
N LYS A 12 -4.50 -0.04 12.20
CA LYS A 12 -4.49 -1.44 12.55
C LYS A 12 -4.69 -1.55 14.04
N ARG A 13 -5.78 -2.20 14.46
CA ARG A 13 -6.10 -2.35 15.88
C ARG A 13 -6.71 -3.71 16.17
N GLN A 14 -6.51 -4.17 17.38
CA GLN A 14 -7.27 -5.25 17.99
C GLN A 14 -7.72 -4.80 19.38
N ASP A 15 -8.98 -5.07 19.72
CA ASP A 15 -9.52 -4.79 21.03
C ASP A 15 -9.34 -5.99 21.99
N LYS A 16 -9.71 -5.79 23.26
CA LYS A 16 -9.62 -6.83 24.30
C LYS A 16 -10.53 -8.04 24.07
N TYR A 17 -11.51 -7.92 23.17
CA TYR A 17 -12.43 -9.00 22.82
C TYR A 17 -11.95 -9.80 21.61
N GLY A 18 -10.86 -9.41 20.99
CA GLY A 18 -10.30 -10.05 19.82
C GLY A 18 -10.80 -9.51 18.49
N ASN A 19 -11.64 -8.46 18.48
CA ASN A 19 -12.06 -7.82 17.24
C ASN A 19 -10.87 -7.15 16.57
N ALA A 20 -10.73 -7.36 15.25
CA ALA A 20 -9.63 -6.83 14.47
C ALA A 20 -10.13 -5.79 13.46
N LEU A 21 -9.44 -4.66 13.39
CA LEU A 21 -9.70 -3.59 12.43
C LEU A 21 -8.51 -3.40 11.50
N SER A 22 -8.77 -3.38 10.18
CA SER A 22 -7.85 -2.87 9.17
C SER A 22 -8.58 -1.80 8.36
N MET A 23 -8.17 -0.55 8.48
CA MET A 23 -8.81 0.58 7.82
C MET A 23 -7.77 1.44 7.11
N THR A 24 -8.14 1.94 5.93
CA THR A 24 -7.39 2.94 5.18
C THR A 24 -8.31 4.12 4.91
N SER A 25 -7.86 5.33 5.19
CA SER A 25 -8.56 6.58 4.90
C SER A 25 -7.65 7.51 4.12
N THR A 26 -8.20 8.30 3.21
CA THR A 26 -7.41 9.20 2.37
C THR A 26 -8.22 10.42 1.95
N ILE A 27 -7.52 11.49 1.64
CA ILE A 27 -8.06 12.65 0.91
C ILE A 27 -7.45 12.74 -0.50
N GLU A 28 -6.82 11.67 -0.97
CA GLU A 28 -6.07 11.39 -2.20
C GLU A 28 -4.72 12.10 -2.22
N SER A 29 -4.60 13.34 -2.65
CA SER A 29 -3.35 14.10 -2.62
C SER A 29 -3.02 14.60 -1.22
N SER A 30 -1.76 14.98 -0.95
CA SER A 30 -1.27 15.41 0.39
C SER A 30 -2.11 16.48 1.07
N PHE A 31 -2.70 17.38 0.28
CA PHE A 31 -3.61 18.43 0.75
C PHE A 31 -4.96 18.35 0.06
N GLY A 32 -5.36 17.17 -0.43
CA GLY A 32 -6.59 16.96 -1.16
C GLY A 32 -6.75 17.93 -2.31
N SER A 33 -7.91 18.58 -2.40
CA SER A 33 -8.21 19.62 -3.39
C SER A 33 -7.51 20.96 -3.10
N ARG A 34 -6.80 21.09 -1.98
CA ARG A 34 -6.22 22.34 -1.45
C ARG A 34 -7.26 23.40 -1.05
N LEU A 35 -8.51 23.01 -0.93
CA LEU A 35 -9.60 23.85 -0.46
C LEU A 35 -9.87 23.54 1.01
N MET A 36 -9.84 24.57 1.84
CA MET A 36 -10.21 24.52 3.25
C MET A 36 -11.68 24.85 3.42
N THR A 37 -12.38 24.07 4.22
CA THR A 37 -13.77 24.36 4.59
C THR A 37 -13.83 25.35 5.74
N ASN A 38 -15.00 25.96 5.96
CA ASN A 38 -15.26 26.78 7.15
C ASN A 38 -15.13 25.98 8.46
N GLY A 39 -15.26 24.67 8.41
CA GLY A 39 -15.07 23.74 9.53
C GLY A 39 -13.60 23.41 9.85
N GLY A 40 -12.63 23.99 9.13
CA GLY A 40 -11.20 23.83 9.41
C GLY A 40 -10.58 22.52 8.88
N PHE A 41 -11.20 21.84 7.93
CA PHE A 41 -10.63 20.65 7.30
C PHE A 41 -10.51 20.80 5.78
N LEU A 42 -9.57 20.07 5.20
CA LEU A 42 -9.32 20.05 3.75
C LEU A 42 -10.31 19.11 3.04
N LEU A 43 -10.83 19.55 1.90
CA LEU A 43 -11.62 18.70 1.02
C LEU A 43 -10.70 17.73 0.28
N ASN A 44 -11.18 16.50 0.08
CA ASN A 44 -10.48 15.53 -0.76
C ASN A 44 -10.53 15.92 -2.24
N ASN A 45 -9.68 15.29 -3.04
CA ASN A 45 -9.72 15.36 -4.51
C ASN A 45 -9.85 13.96 -5.15
N GLU A 46 -10.53 13.03 -4.49
CA GLU A 46 -10.65 11.63 -4.88
C GLU A 46 -11.17 11.43 -6.32
N LEU A 47 -11.98 12.36 -6.82
CA LEU A 47 -12.48 12.31 -8.20
C LEU A 47 -11.37 12.40 -9.25
N THR A 48 -10.18 12.88 -8.90
CA THR A 48 -9.02 12.90 -9.81
C THR A 48 -8.44 11.51 -10.07
N ASP A 49 -8.84 10.49 -9.30
CA ASP A 49 -8.51 9.09 -9.58
C ASP A 49 -9.29 8.50 -10.76
N PHE A 50 -10.35 9.17 -11.24
CA PHE A 50 -10.96 8.85 -12.52
C PHE A 50 -10.02 9.16 -13.69
N SER A 51 -10.22 8.43 -14.82
CA SER A 51 -9.67 8.82 -16.10
C SER A 51 -10.58 9.89 -16.73
N PHE A 52 -10.00 11.05 -17.08
CA PHE A 52 -10.70 12.07 -17.85
C PHE A 52 -10.82 11.73 -19.34
N GLN A 53 -10.14 10.68 -19.80
CA GLN A 53 -10.27 10.14 -21.14
C GLN A 53 -11.39 9.08 -21.16
N LYS A 54 -12.40 9.27 -21.98
CA LYS A 54 -13.47 8.27 -22.19
C LYS A 54 -12.98 7.05 -22.96
N GLU A 55 -12.09 7.29 -23.92
CA GLU A 55 -11.56 6.26 -24.81
C GLU A 55 -10.05 6.37 -24.95
N LYS A 56 -9.40 5.26 -25.19
CA LYS A 56 -7.97 5.17 -25.52
C LYS A 56 -7.73 4.13 -26.58
N LYS A 57 -7.20 4.57 -27.75
CA LYS A 57 -6.96 3.71 -28.91
C LYS A 57 -8.23 2.96 -29.35
N GLY A 58 -9.37 3.64 -29.41
CA GLY A 58 -10.66 3.07 -29.80
C GLY A 58 -11.34 2.17 -28.76
N ASN A 59 -10.74 2.00 -27.58
CA ASN A 59 -11.31 1.21 -26.51
C ASN A 59 -11.80 2.12 -25.37
N ARG A 60 -12.98 1.84 -24.84
CA ARG A 60 -13.55 2.53 -23.68
C ARG A 60 -12.65 2.32 -22.46
N VAL A 61 -12.35 3.41 -21.76
CA VAL A 61 -11.60 3.35 -20.50
C VAL A 61 -12.56 3.00 -19.38
N ALA A 62 -12.36 1.83 -18.76
CA ALA A 62 -13.23 1.33 -17.69
C ALA A 62 -13.34 2.30 -16.49
N ASN A 63 -12.28 3.04 -16.18
CA ASN A 63 -12.24 4.02 -15.08
C ASN A 63 -12.60 5.46 -15.55
N ASN A 64 -13.31 5.64 -16.66
CA ASN A 64 -13.78 6.96 -17.07
C ASN A 64 -14.88 7.49 -16.14
N ILE A 65 -15.04 8.81 -16.11
CA ILE A 65 -16.08 9.48 -15.31
C ILE A 65 -17.46 9.17 -15.90
N GLU A 66 -18.36 8.67 -15.07
CA GLU A 66 -19.77 8.43 -15.39
C GLU A 66 -20.64 8.57 -14.13
N PRO A 67 -21.93 8.89 -14.26
CA PRO A 67 -22.86 8.91 -13.14
C PRO A 67 -22.87 7.56 -12.38
N ASN A 68 -23.01 7.62 -11.06
CA ASN A 68 -23.10 6.47 -10.17
C ASN A 68 -21.84 5.57 -10.12
N LYS A 69 -20.73 6.01 -10.69
CA LYS A 69 -19.44 5.33 -10.57
C LYS A 69 -18.61 5.86 -9.40
N ARG A 70 -17.82 4.97 -8.82
CA ARG A 70 -16.70 5.33 -7.94
C ARG A 70 -15.40 5.27 -8.72
N PRO A 71 -14.41 6.14 -8.44
CA PRO A 71 -13.10 6.04 -9.03
C PRO A 71 -12.41 4.74 -8.58
N ARG A 72 -11.42 4.29 -9.36
CA ARG A 72 -10.57 3.17 -8.91
C ARG A 72 -9.88 3.52 -7.60
N SER A 73 -9.66 2.53 -6.76
CA SER A 73 -8.80 2.63 -5.60
C SER A 73 -7.83 1.46 -5.55
N SER A 74 -6.61 1.71 -5.08
CA SER A 74 -5.63 0.67 -4.77
C SER A 74 -5.49 0.44 -3.26
N MET A 75 -6.32 1.09 -2.44
CA MET A 75 -6.35 0.85 -1.00
C MET A 75 -6.71 -0.61 -0.73
N ALA A 76 -5.87 -1.28 0.06
CA ALA A 76 -5.97 -2.72 0.32
C ALA A 76 -5.79 -3.01 1.82
N PRO A 77 -6.71 -2.53 2.68
CA PRO A 77 -6.72 -2.95 4.07
C PRO A 77 -7.02 -4.46 4.14
N THR A 78 -6.14 -5.22 4.77
CA THR A 78 -6.18 -6.69 4.72
C THR A 78 -6.14 -7.31 6.10
N ILE A 79 -6.98 -8.32 6.33
CA ILE A 79 -6.91 -9.21 7.49
C ILE A 79 -6.76 -10.65 6.98
N ILE A 80 -5.74 -11.34 7.48
CA ILE A 80 -5.52 -12.76 7.19
C ILE A 80 -6.01 -13.59 8.37
N PHE A 81 -6.83 -14.57 8.09
CA PHE A 81 -7.37 -15.51 9.08
C PHE A 81 -6.64 -16.85 9.00
N LYS A 82 -6.54 -17.52 10.15
CA LYS A 82 -6.15 -18.92 10.27
C LYS A 82 -7.06 -19.60 11.27
N ASN A 83 -7.75 -20.66 10.85
CA ASN A 83 -8.72 -21.37 11.68
C ASN A 83 -9.77 -20.41 12.29
N ASP A 84 -10.38 -19.59 11.44
CA ASP A 84 -11.42 -18.59 11.74
C ASP A 84 -11.00 -17.50 12.75
N LYS A 85 -9.71 -17.39 13.05
CA LYS A 85 -9.17 -16.35 13.92
C LYS A 85 -8.25 -15.40 13.14
N PRO A 86 -8.32 -14.08 13.38
CA PRO A 86 -7.40 -13.13 12.78
C PRO A 86 -5.96 -13.48 13.14
N LEU A 87 -5.09 -13.60 12.15
CA LEU A 87 -3.67 -13.89 12.33
C LEU A 87 -2.78 -12.69 12.02
N PHE A 88 -3.08 -11.99 10.92
CA PHE A 88 -2.36 -10.78 10.54
C PHE A 88 -3.34 -9.68 10.13
N ILE A 89 -2.99 -8.44 10.48
CA ILE A 89 -3.66 -7.23 10.04
C ILE A 89 -2.62 -6.41 9.29
N ILE A 90 -2.86 -6.07 8.01
CA ILE A 90 -1.87 -5.48 7.12
C ILE A 90 -2.48 -4.30 6.37
N GLY A 91 -1.68 -3.28 6.11
CA GLY A 91 -2.02 -2.21 5.18
C GLY A 91 -0.85 -1.27 4.96
N SER A 92 -0.96 -0.50 3.90
CA SER A 92 0.06 0.49 3.51
C SER A 92 -0.58 1.65 2.77
N PRO A 93 -0.11 2.88 2.93
CA PRO A 93 -0.26 3.93 1.92
C PRO A 93 0.67 3.68 0.74
N GLY A 94 0.53 4.43 -0.37
CA GLY A 94 1.47 4.34 -1.50
C GLY A 94 0.84 4.38 -2.89
N GLY A 95 -0.40 4.85 -2.98
CA GLY A 95 -1.14 4.97 -4.24
C GLY A 95 -1.21 3.64 -4.99
N SER A 96 -1.01 3.66 -6.29
CA SER A 96 -1.13 2.46 -7.15
C SER A 96 -0.08 1.35 -6.90
N ASN A 97 0.83 1.51 -5.92
CA ASN A 97 1.77 0.47 -5.51
C ASN A 97 1.29 -0.31 -4.28
N ILE A 98 0.25 0.15 -3.58
CA ILE A 98 -0.24 -0.44 -2.32
C ILE A 98 -0.46 -1.94 -2.45
N ILE A 99 -1.13 -2.38 -3.51
CA ILE A 99 -1.41 -3.81 -3.74
C ILE A 99 -0.10 -4.61 -3.76
N GLY A 100 0.92 -4.12 -4.46
CA GLY A 100 2.23 -4.78 -4.52
C GLY A 100 2.95 -4.81 -3.16
N TYR A 101 2.83 -3.75 -2.36
CA TYR A 101 3.39 -3.72 -1.02
C TYR A 101 2.75 -4.76 -0.11
N VAL A 102 1.42 -4.80 -0.10
CA VAL A 102 0.66 -5.76 0.72
C VAL A 102 0.94 -7.20 0.28
N VAL A 103 0.94 -7.48 -1.03
CA VAL A 103 1.25 -8.83 -1.56
C VAL A 103 2.66 -9.28 -1.16
N ASN A 104 3.68 -8.43 -1.32
CA ASN A 104 5.04 -8.77 -0.92
C ASN A 104 5.14 -9.09 0.58
N SER A 105 4.43 -8.32 1.42
CA SER A 105 4.39 -8.57 2.86
C SER A 105 3.69 -9.89 3.19
N ILE A 106 2.60 -10.23 2.51
CA ILE A 106 1.89 -11.50 2.69
C ILE A 106 2.81 -12.68 2.35
N ILE A 107 3.49 -12.62 1.21
CA ILE A 107 4.49 -13.64 0.81
C ILE A 107 5.59 -13.75 1.87
N GLY A 108 6.12 -12.60 2.33
CA GLY A 108 7.13 -12.57 3.39
C GLY A 108 6.66 -13.27 4.68
N LEU A 109 5.44 -12.97 5.12
CA LEU A 109 4.87 -13.53 6.35
C LEU A 109 4.48 -15.01 6.20
N VAL A 110 3.81 -15.35 5.10
CA VAL A 110 3.16 -16.66 4.93
C VAL A 110 4.12 -17.69 4.35
N ASP A 111 4.86 -17.35 3.29
CA ASP A 111 5.74 -18.29 2.60
C ASP A 111 7.16 -18.30 3.20
N TRP A 112 7.74 -17.12 3.42
CA TRP A 112 9.12 -17.00 3.90
C TRP A 112 9.23 -16.96 5.42
N LYS A 113 8.12 -17.03 6.15
CA LYS A 113 8.06 -17.09 7.63
C LYS A 113 8.79 -15.94 8.32
N MET A 114 8.85 -14.79 7.68
CA MET A 114 9.42 -13.59 8.26
C MET A 114 8.63 -13.12 9.48
N ASN A 115 9.28 -12.48 10.44
CA ASN A 115 8.58 -11.74 11.47
C ASN A 115 7.97 -10.44 10.89
N VAL A 116 7.06 -9.80 11.62
CA VAL A 116 6.30 -8.63 11.14
C VAL A 116 7.19 -7.44 10.77
N GLN A 117 8.28 -7.22 11.52
CA GLN A 117 9.20 -6.12 11.22
C GLN A 117 10.01 -6.42 9.96
N GLN A 118 10.46 -7.65 9.77
CA GLN A 118 11.14 -8.07 8.55
C GLN A 118 10.23 -7.91 7.34
N ALA A 119 8.96 -8.36 7.44
CA ALA A 119 7.98 -8.24 6.37
C ALA A 119 7.59 -6.80 6.06
N ALA A 120 7.53 -5.91 7.06
CA ALA A 120 7.30 -4.49 6.85
C ALA A 120 8.49 -3.79 6.17
N SER A 121 9.70 -4.29 6.39
CA SER A 121 10.96 -3.72 5.88
C SER A 121 11.46 -4.36 4.59
N ILE A 122 10.71 -5.30 4.00
CA ILE A 122 11.14 -6.02 2.80
C ILE A 122 11.38 -5.06 1.62
N PRO A 123 12.47 -5.22 0.86
CA PRO A 123 12.68 -4.43 -0.36
C PRO A 123 11.60 -4.74 -1.42
N HIS A 124 11.11 -3.72 -2.08
CA HIS A 124 10.00 -3.87 -3.03
C HIS A 124 10.44 -4.18 -4.46
N GLY A 125 9.90 -5.27 -5.01
CA GLY A 125 9.91 -5.59 -6.43
C GLY A 125 8.47 -5.69 -6.94
N ILE A 126 8.08 -4.80 -7.88
CA ILE A 126 6.69 -4.70 -8.34
C ILE A 126 6.64 -4.63 -9.86
N ASN A 127 5.90 -5.54 -10.50
CA ASN A 127 5.60 -5.43 -11.92
C ASN A 127 4.38 -4.52 -12.12
N LYS A 128 4.53 -3.53 -12.99
CA LYS A 128 3.43 -2.62 -13.41
C LYS A 128 3.42 -2.49 -14.92
N PHE A 129 2.36 -3.01 -15.54
CA PHE A 129 2.13 -2.87 -16.97
C PHE A 129 3.35 -3.26 -17.82
N GLY A 130 3.96 -4.41 -17.53
CA GLY A 130 5.09 -4.95 -18.25
C GLY A 130 6.46 -4.37 -17.87
N THR A 131 6.53 -3.44 -16.94
CA THR A 131 7.79 -2.96 -16.37
C THR A 131 7.96 -3.44 -14.94
N PHE A 132 9.08 -4.11 -14.66
CA PHE A 132 9.44 -4.55 -13.32
C PHE A 132 10.25 -3.44 -12.63
N TYR A 133 9.73 -2.93 -11.53
CA TYR A 133 10.39 -1.92 -10.72
C TYR A 133 11.03 -2.58 -9.50
N LEU A 134 12.33 -2.44 -9.35
CA LEU A 134 13.07 -2.86 -8.16
C LEU A 134 13.45 -1.65 -7.32
N GLU A 135 13.44 -1.84 -6.01
CA GLU A 135 13.83 -0.79 -5.08
C GLU A 135 15.32 -0.46 -5.23
N LYS A 136 15.59 0.84 -5.48
CA LYS A 136 16.95 1.37 -5.61
C LYS A 136 17.68 1.28 -4.27
N ASN A 137 18.99 1.05 -4.32
CA ASN A 137 19.87 0.96 -3.14
C ASN A 137 19.47 -0.14 -2.13
N SER A 138 18.83 -1.20 -2.61
CA SER A 138 18.45 -2.37 -1.83
C SER A 138 19.11 -3.65 -2.36
N LYS A 139 19.07 -4.73 -1.56
CA LYS A 139 19.64 -6.03 -1.98
C LYS A 139 19.06 -6.54 -3.29
N ILE A 140 17.77 -6.29 -3.56
CA ILE A 140 17.12 -6.77 -4.78
C ILE A 140 17.48 -5.95 -6.02
N SER A 141 18.10 -4.78 -5.89
CA SER A 141 18.56 -4.00 -7.05
C SER A 141 19.57 -4.74 -7.91
N SER A 142 20.36 -5.64 -7.30
CA SER A 142 21.30 -6.51 -8.00
C SER A 142 20.66 -7.51 -8.97
N LEU A 143 19.38 -7.83 -8.76
CA LEU A 143 18.61 -8.76 -9.63
C LEU A 143 18.28 -8.15 -11.00
N LYS A 144 18.52 -6.84 -11.20
CA LYS A 144 18.19 -6.15 -12.45
C LYS A 144 18.70 -6.89 -13.67
N LYS A 145 20.01 -7.14 -13.74
CA LYS A 145 20.64 -7.81 -14.90
C LYS A 145 20.07 -9.22 -15.14
N GLN A 146 19.79 -9.97 -14.07
CA GLN A 146 19.23 -11.32 -14.16
C GLN A 146 17.81 -11.32 -14.72
N LEU A 147 16.98 -10.36 -14.29
CA LEU A 147 15.62 -10.20 -14.78
C LEU A 147 15.59 -9.71 -16.24
N GLU A 148 16.49 -8.80 -16.61
CA GLU A 148 16.63 -8.33 -17.99
C GLU A 148 17.04 -9.47 -18.93
N LYS A 149 17.94 -10.36 -18.52
CA LYS A 149 18.30 -11.59 -19.28
C LYS A 149 17.10 -12.53 -19.47
N LYS A 150 16.11 -12.48 -18.58
CA LYS A 150 14.85 -13.24 -18.71
C LYS A 150 13.79 -12.52 -19.56
N GLY A 151 14.13 -11.39 -20.18
CA GLY A 151 13.23 -10.62 -21.06
C GLY A 151 12.35 -9.58 -20.34
N TYR A 152 12.55 -9.33 -19.05
CA TYR A 152 11.80 -8.31 -18.36
C TYR A 152 12.38 -6.92 -18.60
N LYS A 153 11.51 -5.92 -18.80
CA LYS A 153 11.92 -4.52 -18.74
C LYS A 153 12.04 -4.11 -17.29
N VAL A 154 13.26 -3.78 -16.81
CA VAL A 154 13.52 -3.49 -15.40
C VAL A 154 13.95 -2.05 -15.19
N LYS A 155 13.37 -1.40 -14.16
CA LYS A 155 13.75 -0.06 -13.72
C LYS A 155 14.02 -0.04 -12.21
N LEU A 156 15.06 0.68 -11.80
CA LEU A 156 15.31 0.99 -10.39
C LEU A 156 14.58 2.27 -10.01
N ARG A 157 13.92 2.28 -8.85
CA ARG A 157 13.23 3.47 -8.32
C ARG A 157 13.16 3.44 -6.79
N ASN A 158 12.93 4.60 -6.19
CA ASN A 158 12.56 4.67 -4.78
C ASN A 158 11.09 4.29 -4.62
N PHE A 159 10.76 3.61 -3.52
CA PHE A 159 9.41 3.33 -3.09
C PHE A 159 9.12 4.09 -1.79
N TYR A 160 7.85 4.40 -1.58
CA TYR A 160 7.37 5.19 -0.44
C TYR A 160 6.21 4.44 0.23
N SER A 161 6.44 3.17 0.54
CA SER A 161 5.50 2.38 1.33
C SER A 161 5.47 2.88 2.79
N GLY A 162 4.43 2.51 3.49
CA GLY A 162 4.27 2.75 4.93
C GLY A 162 3.51 1.57 5.50
N LEU A 163 4.09 0.37 5.34
CA LEU A 163 3.49 -0.85 5.82
C LEU A 163 3.36 -0.82 7.34
N ASN A 164 2.16 -1.13 7.81
CA ASN A 164 1.88 -1.41 9.20
C ASN A 164 1.30 -2.81 9.29
N ILE A 165 1.90 -3.64 10.13
CA ILE A 165 1.55 -5.05 10.28
C ILE A 165 1.37 -5.36 11.76
N ILE A 166 0.26 -6.01 12.10
CA ILE A 166 0.07 -6.64 13.41
C ILE A 166 -0.06 -8.15 13.20
N GLN A 167 0.69 -8.93 13.95
CA GLN A 167 0.50 -10.37 14.10
C GLN A 167 -0.17 -10.66 15.43
N ILE A 168 -1.23 -11.47 15.39
CA ILE A 168 -1.99 -11.89 16.53
C ILE A 168 -1.62 -13.34 16.86
N LYS A 169 -1.05 -13.54 18.05
CA LYS A 169 -0.73 -14.85 18.65
C LYS A 169 -1.18 -14.81 20.11
N ASN A 170 -0.40 -15.41 21.01
CA ASN A 170 -0.60 -15.30 22.46
C ASN A 170 -0.50 -13.86 22.95
N LYS A 171 0.18 -13.01 22.18
CA LYS A 171 0.32 -11.56 22.34
C LYS A 171 0.43 -10.91 20.96
N LEU A 172 0.33 -9.59 20.91
CA LEU A 172 0.43 -8.81 19.68
C LEU A 172 1.89 -8.51 19.36
N PHE A 173 2.23 -8.63 18.07
CA PHE A 173 3.53 -8.23 17.52
C PHE A 173 3.28 -7.18 16.46
N GLY A 174 3.92 -6.02 16.57
CA GLY A 174 3.82 -4.94 15.61
C GLY A 174 5.07 -4.81 14.74
N GLY A 175 4.88 -4.41 13.48
CA GLY A 175 5.95 -4.04 12.56
C GLY A 175 5.58 -2.80 11.77
N SER A 176 6.51 -1.86 11.64
CA SER A 176 6.33 -0.59 10.93
C SER A 176 7.41 -0.40 9.88
N ASP A 177 7.02 0.14 8.73
CA ASP A 177 7.89 0.41 7.59
C ASP A 177 8.80 1.62 7.87
N HIS A 178 10.09 1.43 7.73
CA HIS A 178 11.10 2.47 7.93
C HIS A 178 11.11 3.55 6.84
N ARG A 179 10.38 3.37 5.74
CA ARG A 179 10.31 4.36 4.63
C ARG A 179 9.39 5.52 4.95
N ARG A 180 8.61 5.42 6.02
CA ARG A 180 7.77 6.48 6.58
C ARG A 180 7.91 6.53 8.09
N GLU A 181 7.44 7.64 8.66
CA GLU A 181 7.32 7.80 10.09
C GLU A 181 6.27 6.82 10.61
N GLY A 182 6.61 6.12 11.66
CA GLY A 182 5.74 5.16 12.32
C GLY A 182 6.54 4.25 13.23
N VAL A 183 5.91 3.86 14.32
CA VAL A 183 6.50 2.95 15.30
C VAL A 183 5.43 1.98 15.77
N ALA A 184 5.81 0.72 15.99
CA ALA A 184 4.96 -0.24 16.66
C ALA A 184 5.23 -0.15 18.16
N ILE A 185 4.21 0.27 18.93
CA ILE A 185 4.28 0.39 20.39
C ILE A 185 3.31 -0.63 20.98
N GLY A 186 3.77 -1.39 21.98
CA GLY A 186 2.97 -2.31 22.77
C GLY A 186 3.02 -1.92 24.25
N TYR A 187 1.98 -2.29 24.98
CA TYR A 187 1.88 -2.16 26.43
C TYR A 187 1.94 -3.53 27.08
#